data_650168f589f41a70eda3a0d25134f4f8
#
_entry.id   650168f589f41a70eda3a0d25134f4f8
#
_cell.length_a   1.000
_cell.length_b   1.000
_cell.length_c   1.000
_cell.angle_alpha   90.00
_cell.angle_beta   90.00
_cell.angle_gamma   90.00
#
_symmetry.space_group_name_H-M   'P 1'
#
loop_
_entity.id
_entity.type
_entity.pdbx_description
1 polymer ?
#
loop_
_entity_poly.entity_id
_entity_poly.type
_entity_poly.pdbx_seq_one_letter_code
_entity_poly.pdbx_strand_id
1 'polypeptide(L)'
;RKKNPELSCWYSPADFHRFTKIKFVQSKFEPKIGAISTKQWSTLKGTEFPFSEHNYLNALEESSCVGEESGWLPCHLTLWEKKQLQGAVCLYEKYNGYGEYIFDWGWANAYEKHGLNYYPKLVSAIPFTPATGLKLLVHPEADTRNVRKKLLEEALLCMRSRNCSSLHFLFITAEELPVFESMGFLIRHSFQFHWKNNFYQDFDEFLGSLKRKRRKEIIRERRQIQQQMINVEVLEGEAILVEHINYMYE
;
A
#
# COMPACT_ATOMS: atom_id res chain seq x y z
N ARG A 1 14.91 11.32 -15.65
CA ARG A 1 13.97 10.50 -14.86
C ARG A 1 14.58 9.11 -14.72
N LYS A 2 14.90 8.69 -13.50
CA LYS A 2 15.31 7.30 -13.23
C LYS A 2 14.04 6.47 -13.04
N LYS A 3 13.97 5.31 -13.70
CA LYS A 3 12.91 4.33 -13.45
C LYS A 3 13.29 3.58 -12.18
N ASN A 4 12.47 3.64 -11.15
CA ASN A 4 12.60 2.78 -9.98
C ASN A 4 11.66 1.58 -10.18
N PRO A 5 12.14 0.36 -10.01
CA PRO A 5 11.27 -0.81 -10.08
C PRO A 5 10.32 -0.81 -8.89
N GLU A 6 9.06 -1.02 -9.18
CA GLU A 6 8.01 -1.29 -8.19
C GLU A 6 7.78 -2.79 -8.13
N LEU A 7 7.74 -3.34 -6.95
CA LEU A 7 7.55 -4.76 -6.72
C LEU A 7 6.15 -5.04 -6.18
N SER A 8 5.48 -5.98 -6.79
CA SER A 8 4.23 -6.53 -6.30
C SER A 8 4.24 -8.03 -6.48
N CYS A 9 3.54 -8.73 -5.63
CA CYS A 9 3.42 -10.17 -5.72
C CYS A 9 1.97 -10.61 -5.50
N TRP A 10 1.62 -11.74 -6.09
CA TRP A 10 0.30 -12.30 -5.98
C TRP A 10 0.35 -13.83 -5.96
N TYR A 11 -0.71 -14.44 -5.46
CA TYR A 11 -0.86 -15.87 -5.34
C TYR A 11 -2.26 -16.31 -5.81
N SER A 12 -2.31 -17.42 -6.55
CA SER A 12 -3.55 -18.06 -6.98
C SER A 12 -3.75 -19.38 -6.24
N PRO A 13 -5.02 -19.79 -5.95
CA PRO A 13 -5.31 -21.03 -5.24
C PRO A 13 -4.80 -22.32 -5.90
N ALA A 14 -4.49 -22.29 -7.21
CA ALA A 14 -4.02 -23.45 -7.97
C ALA A 14 -2.62 -23.97 -7.55
N ASP A 15 -1.80 -23.14 -6.88
CA ASP A 15 -0.37 -23.39 -6.67
C ASP A 15 -0.01 -23.87 -5.25
N PHE A 16 -0.97 -24.42 -4.49
CA PHE A 16 -0.79 -24.68 -3.06
C PHE A 16 0.08 -25.90 -2.72
N HIS A 17 1.15 -25.67 -1.95
CA HIS A 17 1.95 -26.70 -1.29
C HIS A 17 1.65 -26.77 0.23
N ARG A 18 1.77 -27.98 0.84
CA ARG A 18 1.54 -28.23 2.27
C ARG A 18 2.53 -27.45 3.14
N PHE A 19 2.01 -26.68 4.10
CA PHE A 19 2.81 -25.93 5.07
C PHE A 19 3.08 -26.72 6.35
N THR A 20 4.25 -26.50 6.95
CA THR A 20 4.65 -27.11 8.23
C THR A 20 4.11 -26.26 9.38
N LYS A 21 3.43 -26.88 10.35
CA LYS A 21 2.94 -26.18 11.56
C LYS A 21 4.09 -25.65 12.41
N ILE A 22 4.23 -24.35 12.53
CA ILE A 22 5.09 -23.69 13.51
C ILE A 22 4.33 -23.64 14.85
N LYS A 23 4.96 -24.09 15.94
CA LYS A 23 4.33 -24.13 17.27
C LYS A 23 4.26 -22.72 17.90
N PHE A 24 3.13 -22.38 18.53
CA PHE A 24 2.92 -21.32 19.55
C PHE A 24 2.61 -19.88 19.13
N VAL A 25 2.21 -19.58 17.91
CA VAL A 25 1.73 -18.26 17.55
C VAL A 25 0.22 -18.31 17.31
N GLN A 26 -0.55 -17.48 18.03
CA GLN A 26 -1.98 -17.31 17.79
C GLN A 26 -2.18 -16.28 16.69
N SER A 27 -2.84 -16.65 15.61
CA SER A 27 -3.29 -15.72 14.58
C SER A 27 -4.68 -15.16 14.92
N LYS A 28 -4.89 -13.86 14.62
CA LYS A 28 -6.19 -13.21 14.71
C LYS A 28 -6.40 -12.33 13.47
N PHE A 29 -7.66 -12.24 13.07
CA PHE A 29 -8.10 -11.32 12.02
C PHE A 29 -8.97 -10.24 12.64
N GLU A 30 -8.49 -9.02 12.59
CA GLU A 30 -9.13 -7.87 13.20
C GLU A 30 -9.91 -7.09 12.11
N PRO A 31 -11.19 -6.77 12.34
CA PRO A 31 -12.05 -6.11 11.35
C PRO A 31 -11.72 -4.62 11.20
N LYS A 32 -10.87 -4.08 12.06
CA LYS A 32 -10.38 -2.70 12.02
C LYS A 32 -9.08 -2.54 12.79
N ILE A 33 -8.27 -1.56 12.38
CA ILE A 33 -6.98 -1.28 13.03
C ILE A 33 -7.16 -0.82 14.48
N GLY A 34 -8.24 -0.11 14.78
CA GLY A 34 -8.58 0.35 16.13
C GLY A 34 -8.79 -0.77 17.16
N ALA A 35 -8.99 -2.02 16.72
CA ALA A 35 -9.01 -3.19 17.60
C ALA A 35 -7.61 -3.62 18.09
N ILE A 36 -6.55 -3.09 17.49
CA ILE A 36 -5.16 -3.40 17.82
C ILE A 36 -4.60 -2.23 18.65
N SER A 37 -3.95 -2.51 19.77
CA SER A 37 -3.33 -1.47 20.57
C SER A 37 -2.26 -0.69 19.79
N THR A 38 -2.38 0.64 19.73
CA THR A 38 -1.39 1.53 19.11
C THR A 38 0.01 1.29 19.66
N LYS A 39 0.14 1.10 20.99
CA LYS A 39 1.42 0.81 21.64
C LYS A 39 2.04 -0.48 21.13
N GLN A 40 1.25 -1.54 20.93
CA GLN A 40 1.75 -2.81 20.41
C GLN A 40 2.06 -2.72 18.91
N TRP A 41 1.22 -2.04 18.14
CA TRP A 41 1.47 -1.81 16.73
C TRP A 41 2.80 -1.09 16.48
N SER A 42 3.05 -0.02 17.22
CA SER A 42 4.28 0.80 17.09
C SER A 42 5.56 0.07 17.53
N THR A 43 5.49 -1.16 18.07
CA THR A 43 6.69 -1.98 18.31
C THR A 43 7.14 -2.74 17.08
N LEU A 44 6.33 -2.84 16.04
CA LEU A 44 6.67 -3.58 14.83
C LEU A 44 7.55 -2.73 13.91
N LYS A 45 8.59 -3.35 13.33
CA LYS A 45 9.42 -2.72 12.30
C LYS A 45 8.57 -2.39 11.06
N GLY A 46 8.69 -1.17 10.56
CA GLY A 46 7.97 -0.64 9.39
C GLY A 46 6.81 0.26 9.75
N THR A 47 6.41 0.35 11.04
CA THR A 47 5.36 1.25 11.50
C THR A 47 5.83 2.70 11.67
N GLU A 48 7.13 2.93 11.59
CA GLU A 48 7.74 4.26 11.48
C GLU A 48 7.50 4.93 10.11
N PHE A 49 7.06 4.18 9.14
CA PHE A 49 6.65 4.70 7.83
C PHE A 49 5.28 5.36 7.96
N PRO A 50 5.09 6.66 7.62
CA PRO A 50 3.89 7.42 7.93
C PRO A 50 2.57 6.75 7.51
N PHE A 51 2.57 6.09 6.36
CA PHE A 51 1.37 5.40 5.82
C PHE A 51 1.11 4.02 6.47
N SER A 52 2.03 3.53 7.30
CA SER A 52 1.87 2.30 8.11
C SER A 52 1.65 2.60 9.58
N GLU A 53 1.65 3.86 9.99
CA GLU A 53 1.33 4.26 11.35
C GLU A 53 -0.11 3.92 11.72
N HIS A 54 -0.31 3.49 12.97
CA HIS A 54 -1.63 3.12 13.48
C HIS A 54 -2.65 4.26 13.32
N ASN A 55 -2.25 5.49 13.66
CA ASN A 55 -3.16 6.64 13.61
C ASN A 55 -3.58 6.98 12.17
N TYR A 56 -2.68 6.84 11.18
CA TYR A 56 -3.01 7.04 9.77
C TYR A 56 -4.04 6.01 9.28
N LEU A 57 -3.77 4.73 9.56
CA LEU A 57 -4.68 3.64 9.16
C LEU A 57 -6.03 3.76 9.85
N ASN A 58 -6.05 4.10 11.14
CA ASN A 58 -7.28 4.30 11.91
C ASN A 58 -8.08 5.51 11.38
N ALA A 59 -7.42 6.59 10.99
CA ALA A 59 -8.09 7.75 10.40
C ALA A 59 -8.78 7.40 9.07
N LEU A 60 -8.17 6.57 8.23
CA LEU A 60 -8.80 6.09 6.97
C LEU A 60 -10.07 5.27 7.24
N GLU A 61 -10.06 4.45 8.28
CA GLU A 61 -11.21 3.62 8.64
C GLU A 61 -12.33 4.44 9.32
N GLU A 62 -11.97 5.32 10.27
CA GLU A 62 -12.95 6.14 10.99
C GLU A 62 -13.60 7.21 10.11
N SER A 63 -12.87 7.72 9.11
CA SER A 63 -13.42 8.67 8.13
C SER A 63 -14.26 8.00 7.03
N SER A 64 -14.40 6.67 7.06
CA SER A 64 -15.07 5.86 6.02
C SER A 64 -14.42 5.95 4.63
N CYS A 65 -13.20 6.50 4.51
CA CYS A 65 -12.41 6.41 3.30
C CYS A 65 -12.06 4.94 2.96
N VAL A 66 -11.96 4.11 4.01
CA VAL A 66 -11.76 2.66 3.94
C VAL A 66 -12.95 1.98 4.62
N GLY A 67 -13.60 1.06 3.92
CA GLY A 67 -14.80 0.38 4.39
C GLY A 67 -15.61 -0.22 3.26
N GLU A 68 -16.87 -0.53 3.53
CA GLU A 68 -17.77 -1.21 2.59
C GLU A 68 -18.01 -0.37 1.33
N GLU A 69 -18.30 0.92 1.47
CA GLU A 69 -18.61 1.80 0.33
C GLU A 69 -17.43 1.97 -0.63
N SER A 70 -16.21 2.01 -0.11
CA SER A 70 -15.00 2.10 -0.94
C SER A 70 -14.57 0.75 -1.53
N GLY A 71 -15.16 -0.35 -1.04
CA GLY A 71 -14.79 -1.71 -1.41
C GLY A 71 -13.44 -2.16 -0.87
N TRP A 72 -12.96 -1.53 0.23
CA TRP A 72 -11.78 -1.92 1.00
C TRP A 72 -12.22 -2.38 2.39
N LEU A 73 -12.60 -3.64 2.55
CA LEU A 73 -13.02 -4.17 3.86
C LEU A 73 -11.79 -4.62 4.66
N PRO A 74 -11.51 -3.99 5.81
CA PRO A 74 -10.37 -4.36 6.63
C PRO A 74 -10.52 -5.77 7.21
N CYS A 75 -9.43 -6.54 7.18
CA CYS A 75 -9.32 -7.84 7.84
C CYS A 75 -7.86 -8.08 8.25
N HIS A 76 -7.33 -7.19 9.08
CA HIS A 76 -5.92 -7.14 9.45
C HIS A 76 -5.49 -8.41 10.17
N LEU A 77 -4.43 -9.03 9.69
CA LEU A 77 -3.84 -10.20 10.29
C LEU A 77 -2.83 -9.80 11.36
N THR A 78 -2.93 -10.41 12.53
CA THR A 78 -1.98 -10.26 13.64
C THR A 78 -1.51 -11.62 14.13
N LEU A 79 -0.23 -11.72 14.48
CA LEU A 79 0.36 -12.89 15.12
C LEU A 79 0.80 -12.56 16.54
N TRP A 80 0.37 -13.38 17.50
CA TRP A 80 0.61 -13.17 18.91
C TRP A 80 1.35 -14.34 19.54
N GLU A 81 2.37 -14.05 20.35
CA GLU A 81 2.95 -15.00 21.28
C GLU A 81 2.68 -14.51 22.70
N LYS A 82 1.93 -15.32 23.47
CA LYS A 82 1.41 -14.93 24.79
C LYS A 82 0.54 -13.66 24.65
N LYS A 83 1.05 -12.47 25.08
CA LYS A 83 0.36 -11.19 25.01
C LYS A 83 1.13 -10.16 24.17
N GLN A 84 2.18 -10.58 23.48
CA GLN A 84 3.03 -9.72 22.68
C GLN A 84 2.72 -9.91 21.19
N LEU A 85 2.56 -8.80 20.48
CA LEU A 85 2.39 -8.79 19.04
C LEU A 85 3.75 -9.10 18.37
N GLN A 86 3.82 -10.20 17.62
CA GLN A 86 5.03 -10.66 16.95
C GLN A 86 5.09 -10.21 15.49
N GLY A 87 3.94 -10.01 14.87
CA GLY A 87 3.87 -9.54 13.50
C GLY A 87 2.45 -9.20 13.08
N ALA A 88 2.34 -8.41 12.03
CA ALA A 88 1.06 -8.00 11.47
C ALA A 88 1.14 -7.77 9.95
N VAL A 89 -0.03 -7.85 9.31
CA VAL A 89 -0.25 -7.46 7.91
C VAL A 89 -1.54 -6.67 7.83
N CYS A 90 -1.47 -5.48 7.22
CA CYS A 90 -2.69 -4.78 6.82
C CYS A 90 -3.29 -5.52 5.62
N LEU A 91 -4.40 -6.20 5.84
CA LEU A 91 -5.15 -6.92 4.82
C LEU A 91 -6.51 -6.28 4.61
N TYR A 92 -6.95 -6.33 3.36
CA TYR A 92 -8.26 -5.85 2.95
C TYR A 92 -8.89 -6.85 1.99
N GLU A 93 -10.15 -7.17 2.22
CA GLU A 93 -10.98 -7.87 1.25
C GLU A 93 -11.50 -6.85 0.25
N LYS A 94 -11.15 -7.02 -1.03
CA LYS A 94 -11.40 -6.06 -2.10
C LYS A 94 -12.50 -6.54 -3.02
N TYR A 95 -13.48 -5.67 -3.26
CA TYR A 95 -14.64 -5.91 -4.14
C TYR A 95 -14.56 -5.17 -5.47
N ASN A 96 -13.52 -4.37 -5.67
CA ASN A 96 -13.24 -3.64 -6.90
C ASN A 96 -11.73 -3.35 -7.03
N GLY A 97 -11.26 -2.85 -8.18
CA GLY A 97 -9.84 -2.51 -8.43
C GLY A 97 -9.45 -1.07 -8.12
N TYR A 98 -10.33 -0.27 -7.50
CA TYR A 98 -10.03 1.14 -7.24
C TYR A 98 -9.08 1.34 -6.05
N GLY A 99 -8.20 2.33 -6.17
CA GLY A 99 -7.29 2.76 -5.10
C GLY A 99 -6.05 1.89 -4.92
N GLU A 100 -5.83 0.88 -5.77
CA GLU A 100 -4.65 0.00 -5.71
C GLU A 100 -3.45 0.54 -6.50
N TYR A 101 -3.69 1.35 -7.53
CA TYR A 101 -2.69 1.90 -8.46
C TYR A 101 -1.84 0.85 -9.21
N ILE A 102 -2.19 -0.43 -9.08
CA ILE A 102 -1.68 -1.53 -9.90
C ILE A 102 -2.88 -2.13 -10.61
N PHE A 103 -2.97 -1.80 -11.91
CA PHE A 103 -4.14 -2.17 -12.70
C PHE A 103 -4.09 -3.64 -13.09
N ASP A 104 -5.08 -4.39 -12.69
CA ASP A 104 -5.28 -5.82 -12.97
C ASP A 104 -6.56 -6.11 -13.76
N TRP A 105 -7.09 -5.10 -14.44
CA TRP A 105 -8.32 -5.22 -15.26
C TRP A 105 -8.26 -6.33 -16.30
N GLY A 106 -7.06 -6.62 -16.83
CA GLY A 106 -6.87 -7.74 -17.74
C GLY A 106 -7.18 -9.08 -17.10
N TRP A 107 -6.86 -9.24 -15.80
CA TRP A 107 -7.18 -10.44 -15.03
C TRP A 107 -8.67 -10.52 -14.71
N ALA A 108 -9.29 -9.42 -14.26
CA ALA A 108 -10.72 -9.37 -14.01
C ALA A 108 -11.53 -9.74 -15.26
N ASN A 109 -11.18 -9.16 -16.41
CA ASN A 109 -11.81 -9.49 -17.69
C ASN A 109 -11.58 -10.95 -18.12
N ALA A 110 -10.42 -11.53 -17.83
CA ALA A 110 -10.15 -12.93 -18.14
C ALA A 110 -10.99 -13.87 -17.28
N TYR A 111 -11.15 -13.59 -16.00
CA TYR A 111 -12.03 -14.34 -15.10
C TYR A 111 -13.49 -14.27 -15.57
N GLU A 112 -13.99 -13.07 -15.87
CA GLU A 112 -15.35 -12.86 -16.37
C GLU A 112 -15.63 -13.64 -17.66
N LYS A 113 -14.71 -13.59 -18.63
CA LYS A 113 -14.83 -14.35 -19.90
C LYS A 113 -14.91 -15.87 -19.69
N HIS A 114 -14.39 -16.38 -18.58
CA HIS A 114 -14.44 -17.80 -18.23
C HIS A 114 -15.55 -18.13 -17.23
N GLY A 115 -16.46 -17.18 -16.94
CA GLY A 115 -17.56 -17.36 -15.99
C GLY A 115 -17.11 -17.49 -14.53
N LEU A 116 -15.92 -16.94 -14.19
CA LEU A 116 -15.36 -16.95 -12.86
C LEU A 116 -15.43 -15.55 -12.23
N ASN A 117 -15.56 -15.48 -10.91
CA ASN A 117 -15.53 -14.24 -10.16
C ASN A 117 -14.09 -13.88 -9.80
N TYR A 118 -13.62 -12.70 -10.22
CA TYR A 118 -12.34 -12.16 -9.81
C TYR A 118 -12.39 -11.51 -8.43
N TYR A 119 -13.49 -10.88 -8.09
CA TYR A 119 -13.75 -10.32 -6.77
C TYR A 119 -14.69 -11.24 -5.96
N PRO A 120 -14.52 -11.30 -4.60
CA PRO A 120 -13.51 -10.61 -3.83
C PRO A 120 -12.10 -11.19 -4.03
N LYS A 121 -11.09 -10.35 -3.81
CA LYS A 121 -9.69 -10.73 -3.67
C LYS A 121 -9.12 -10.17 -2.37
N LEU A 122 -8.04 -10.75 -1.86
CA LEU A 122 -7.37 -10.26 -0.65
C LEU A 122 -6.15 -9.42 -1.04
N VAL A 123 -6.01 -8.23 -0.46
CA VAL A 123 -4.95 -7.28 -0.80
C VAL A 123 -4.26 -6.76 0.45
N SER A 124 -2.93 -6.75 0.44
CA SER A 124 -2.10 -5.98 1.35
C SER A 124 -1.47 -4.81 0.61
N ALA A 125 -1.96 -3.61 0.90
CA ALA A 125 -1.49 -2.34 0.35
C ALA A 125 -1.81 -1.21 1.33
N ILE A 126 -1.25 -0.03 1.10
CA ILE A 126 -1.77 1.18 1.73
C ILE A 126 -2.93 1.67 0.86
N PRO A 127 -4.16 1.77 1.40
CA PRO A 127 -5.30 2.21 0.61
C PRO A 127 -5.06 3.59 -0.03
N PHE A 128 -5.39 3.72 -1.30
CA PHE A 128 -5.27 4.95 -2.10
C PHE A 128 -3.87 5.56 -2.15
N THR A 129 -2.82 4.82 -1.76
CA THR A 129 -1.44 5.34 -1.64
C THR A 129 -0.44 4.38 -2.28
N PRO A 130 0.11 4.72 -3.47
CA PRO A 130 1.07 3.87 -4.19
C PRO A 130 2.49 4.03 -3.60
N ALA A 131 2.65 3.68 -2.32
CA ALA A 131 3.90 3.86 -1.60
C ALA A 131 4.56 2.51 -1.27
N THR A 132 5.84 2.38 -1.63
CA THR A 132 6.67 1.22 -1.30
C THR A 132 7.02 1.24 0.18
N GLY A 133 6.73 0.14 0.88
CA GLY A 133 7.02 -0.04 2.30
C GLY A 133 6.81 -1.49 2.72
N LEU A 134 7.26 -1.84 3.92
CA LEU A 134 7.07 -3.18 4.48
C LEU A 134 5.58 -3.53 4.56
N LYS A 135 5.23 -4.73 4.15
CA LYS A 135 3.88 -5.29 4.25
C LYS A 135 3.78 -6.37 5.32
N LEU A 136 4.89 -7.07 5.57
CA LEU A 136 5.03 -8.07 6.61
C LEU A 136 5.75 -7.44 7.80
N LEU A 137 4.97 -6.76 8.67
CA LEU A 137 5.48 -6.06 9.84
C LEU A 137 5.87 -7.07 10.92
N VAL A 138 7.06 -6.94 11.48
CA VAL A 138 7.61 -7.93 12.43
C VAL A 138 8.22 -7.24 13.63
N HIS A 139 7.99 -7.78 14.83
CA HIS A 139 8.64 -7.31 16.05
C HIS A 139 10.17 -7.46 15.96
N PRO A 140 10.97 -6.45 16.32
CA PRO A 140 12.44 -6.48 16.15
C PRO A 140 13.14 -7.67 16.81
N GLU A 141 12.60 -8.17 17.93
CA GLU A 141 13.16 -9.30 18.67
C GLU A 141 12.66 -10.66 18.18
N ALA A 142 11.70 -10.70 17.26
CA ALA A 142 11.16 -11.95 16.73
C ALA A 142 12.03 -12.52 15.60
N ASP A 143 11.91 -13.81 15.37
CA ASP A 143 12.50 -14.46 14.20
C ASP A 143 11.78 -13.97 12.92
N THR A 144 12.35 -12.94 12.30
CA THR A 144 11.76 -12.25 11.15
C THR A 144 11.40 -13.21 10.02
N ARG A 145 12.25 -14.21 9.72
CA ARG A 145 12.00 -15.15 8.63
C ARG A 145 10.80 -16.04 8.94
N ASN A 146 10.74 -16.59 10.14
CA ASN A 146 9.65 -17.49 10.55
C ASN A 146 8.33 -16.74 10.73
N VAL A 147 8.36 -15.51 11.29
CA VAL A 147 7.17 -14.70 11.46
C VAL A 147 6.60 -14.27 10.09
N ARG A 148 7.45 -13.79 9.16
CA ARG A 148 7.01 -13.45 7.79
C ARG A 148 6.40 -14.66 7.08
N LYS A 149 7.04 -15.82 7.18
CA LYS A 149 6.49 -17.05 6.59
C LYS A 149 5.12 -17.39 7.19
N LYS A 150 4.98 -17.30 8.51
CA LYS A 150 3.71 -17.57 9.21
C LYS A 150 2.61 -16.59 8.83
N LEU A 151 2.94 -15.30 8.69
CA LEU A 151 2.00 -14.28 8.19
C LEU A 151 1.47 -14.64 6.80
N LEU A 152 2.33 -15.08 5.89
CA LEU A 152 1.92 -15.50 4.55
C LEU A 152 1.06 -16.77 4.57
N GLU A 153 1.41 -17.77 5.39
CA GLU A 153 0.61 -18.98 5.57
C GLU A 153 -0.81 -18.66 6.05
N GLU A 154 -0.94 -17.80 7.08
CA GLU A 154 -2.25 -17.41 7.62
C GLU A 154 -3.05 -16.54 6.63
N ALA A 155 -2.39 -15.65 5.90
CA ALA A 155 -3.04 -14.85 4.86
C ALA A 155 -3.57 -15.74 3.71
N LEU A 156 -2.84 -16.78 3.31
CA LEU A 156 -3.29 -17.76 2.31
C LEU A 156 -4.47 -18.59 2.82
N LEU A 157 -4.48 -18.97 4.09
CA LEU A 157 -5.61 -19.67 4.71
C LEU A 157 -6.84 -18.76 4.77
N CYS A 158 -6.65 -17.46 5.10
CA CYS A 158 -7.72 -16.46 5.10
C CYS A 158 -8.31 -16.28 3.69
N MET A 159 -7.47 -16.12 2.67
CA MET A 159 -7.89 -16.01 1.27
C MET A 159 -8.86 -17.15 0.90
N ARG A 160 -8.52 -18.37 1.27
CA ARG A 160 -9.35 -19.56 0.97
C ARG A 160 -10.64 -19.59 1.76
N SER A 161 -10.58 -19.35 3.07
CA SER A 161 -11.75 -19.40 3.96
C SER A 161 -12.79 -18.34 3.58
N ARG A 162 -12.37 -17.24 2.97
CA ARG A 162 -13.21 -16.15 2.47
C ARG A 162 -13.58 -16.27 1.00
N ASN A 163 -13.19 -17.38 0.33
CA ASN A 163 -13.40 -17.60 -1.10
C ASN A 163 -12.89 -16.44 -1.98
N CYS A 164 -11.81 -15.79 -1.58
CA CYS A 164 -11.15 -14.79 -2.40
C CYS A 164 -10.42 -15.45 -3.58
N SER A 165 -10.49 -14.84 -4.75
CA SER A 165 -9.88 -15.35 -5.99
C SER A 165 -8.36 -15.39 -5.95
N SER A 166 -7.75 -14.49 -5.20
CA SER A 166 -6.29 -14.29 -5.14
C SER A 166 -5.87 -13.50 -3.91
N LEU A 167 -4.57 -13.53 -3.60
CA LEU A 167 -3.92 -12.74 -2.55
C LEU A 167 -2.81 -11.90 -3.16
N HIS A 168 -2.85 -10.60 -2.96
CA HIS A 168 -1.92 -9.63 -3.52
C HIS A 168 -1.19 -8.85 -2.43
N PHE A 169 0.11 -8.64 -2.61
CA PHE A 169 0.91 -7.70 -1.83
C PHE A 169 1.48 -6.66 -2.79
N LEU A 170 1.07 -5.41 -2.64
CA LEU A 170 1.41 -4.34 -3.57
C LEU A 170 2.49 -3.44 -2.98
N PHE A 171 3.42 -2.97 -3.81
CA PHE A 171 4.50 -2.05 -3.41
C PHE A 171 5.36 -2.59 -2.25
N ILE A 172 5.75 -3.87 -2.35
CA ILE A 172 6.63 -4.53 -1.37
C ILE A 172 8.06 -4.02 -1.46
N THR A 173 8.82 -4.21 -0.40
CA THR A 173 10.25 -3.89 -0.37
C THR A 173 11.10 -5.03 -0.93
N ALA A 174 12.31 -4.72 -1.39
CA ALA A 174 13.24 -5.73 -1.87
C ALA A 174 13.67 -6.72 -0.77
N GLU A 175 13.65 -6.31 0.51
CA GLU A 175 13.99 -7.20 1.62
C GLU A 175 12.94 -8.29 1.88
N GLU A 176 11.70 -8.08 1.43
CA GLU A 176 10.61 -9.06 1.58
C GLU A 176 10.57 -10.07 0.42
N LEU A 177 11.20 -9.75 -0.72
CA LEU A 177 11.14 -10.56 -1.93
C LEU A 177 11.49 -12.03 -1.71
N PRO A 178 12.59 -12.38 -0.98
CA PRO A 178 12.97 -13.79 -0.80
C PRO A 178 11.92 -14.64 -0.10
N VAL A 179 11.15 -14.09 0.85
CA VAL A 179 10.10 -14.86 1.52
C VAL A 179 8.91 -15.09 0.60
N PHE A 180 8.51 -14.11 -0.21
CA PHE A 180 7.45 -14.27 -1.19
C PHE A 180 7.81 -15.32 -2.26
N GLU A 181 9.02 -15.26 -2.81
CA GLU A 181 9.50 -16.24 -3.78
C GLU A 181 9.54 -17.66 -3.18
N SER A 182 10.02 -17.80 -1.93
CA SER A 182 10.08 -19.10 -1.24
C SER A 182 8.71 -19.72 -0.97
N MET A 183 7.66 -18.90 -0.96
CA MET A 183 6.26 -19.31 -0.77
C MET A 183 5.49 -19.49 -2.08
N GLY A 184 6.15 -19.34 -3.24
CA GLY A 184 5.55 -19.53 -4.55
C GLY A 184 4.72 -18.37 -5.06
N PHE A 185 4.91 -17.17 -4.51
CA PHE A 185 4.25 -15.98 -5.06
C PHE A 185 4.86 -15.60 -6.40
N LEU A 186 4.01 -15.22 -7.34
CA LEU A 186 4.43 -14.68 -8.62
C LEU A 186 4.80 -13.20 -8.44
N ILE A 187 6.00 -12.84 -8.88
CA ILE A 187 6.51 -11.47 -8.73
C ILE A 187 6.20 -10.67 -9.99
N ARG A 188 5.61 -9.50 -9.80
CA ARG A 188 5.34 -8.54 -10.87
C ARG A 188 6.22 -7.31 -10.66
N HIS A 189 6.89 -6.90 -11.73
CA HIS A 189 7.65 -5.66 -11.77
C HIS A 189 6.85 -4.59 -12.49
N SER A 190 6.82 -3.41 -11.92
CA SER A 190 6.32 -2.19 -12.53
C SER A 190 7.36 -1.10 -12.37
N PHE A 191 7.06 0.12 -12.78
CA PHE A 191 7.97 1.24 -12.57
C PHE A 191 7.20 2.51 -12.24
N GLN A 192 7.80 3.31 -11.38
CA GLN A 192 7.33 4.63 -11.00
C GLN A 192 8.35 5.67 -11.43
N PHE A 193 7.89 6.83 -11.89
CA PHE A 193 8.77 7.92 -12.29
C PHE A 193 9.01 8.85 -11.11
N HIS A 194 10.27 8.91 -10.66
CA HIS A 194 10.69 9.82 -9.61
C HIS A 194 11.45 11.00 -10.21
N TRP A 195 11.04 12.20 -9.84
CA TRP A 195 11.85 13.38 -10.08
C TRP A 195 12.85 13.54 -8.92
N LYS A 196 14.10 13.81 -9.25
CA LYS A 196 15.14 14.14 -8.27
C LYS A 196 15.71 15.49 -8.59
N ASN A 197 15.84 16.35 -7.59
CA ASN A 197 16.56 17.60 -7.73
C ASN A 197 18.03 17.31 -8.01
N ASN A 198 18.55 17.84 -9.11
CA ASN A 198 19.97 17.79 -9.49
C ASN A 198 20.72 19.02 -8.96
N PHE A 199 20.40 19.46 -7.76
CA PHE A 199 20.99 20.65 -7.10
C PHE A 199 20.61 21.97 -7.77
N TYR A 200 19.48 22.05 -8.47
CA TYR A 200 18.96 23.29 -9.00
C TYR A 200 18.69 24.27 -7.86
N GLN A 201 19.24 25.49 -7.97
CA GLN A 201 19.07 26.54 -6.98
C GLN A 201 17.68 27.16 -7.03
N ASP A 202 17.09 27.21 -8.23
CA ASP A 202 15.77 27.75 -8.47
C ASP A 202 15.06 27.05 -9.64
N PHE A 203 13.85 27.50 -9.92
CA PHE A 203 13.04 26.94 -11.00
C PHE A 203 13.57 27.30 -12.39
N ASP A 204 14.23 28.44 -12.54
CA ASP A 204 14.79 28.89 -13.83
C ASP A 204 16.00 28.04 -14.22
N GLU A 205 16.81 27.65 -13.27
CA GLU A 205 17.91 26.70 -13.49
C GLU A 205 17.36 25.33 -13.90
N PHE A 206 16.32 24.85 -13.22
CA PHE A 206 15.61 23.64 -13.64
C PHE A 206 15.08 23.77 -15.08
N LEU A 207 14.42 24.89 -15.44
CA LEU A 207 13.93 25.12 -16.79
C LEU A 207 15.07 25.14 -17.81
N GLY A 208 16.23 25.69 -17.41
CA GLY A 208 17.45 25.69 -18.23
C GLY A 208 17.91 24.30 -18.65
N SER A 209 17.70 23.29 -17.80
CA SER A 209 18.05 21.89 -18.06
C SER A 209 17.13 21.19 -19.06
N LEU A 210 15.96 21.76 -19.36
CA LEU A 210 14.98 21.16 -20.25
C LEU A 210 15.26 21.49 -21.72
N LYS A 211 14.82 20.58 -22.62
CA LYS A 211 14.82 20.84 -24.05
C LYS A 211 13.99 22.11 -24.35
N ARG A 212 14.47 22.92 -25.33
CA ARG A 212 13.89 24.22 -25.70
C ARG A 212 12.36 24.22 -25.87
N LYS A 213 11.81 23.17 -26.50
CA LYS A 213 10.35 23.07 -26.72
C LYS A 213 9.60 22.99 -25.39
N ARG A 214 10.02 22.08 -24.49
CA ARG A 214 9.35 21.89 -23.20
C ARG A 214 9.49 23.10 -22.29
N ARG A 215 10.68 23.71 -22.25
CA ARG A 215 10.91 24.97 -21.50
C ARG A 215 9.95 26.09 -21.95
N LYS A 216 9.83 26.32 -23.24
CA LYS A 216 8.92 27.34 -23.78
C LYS A 216 7.46 27.07 -23.43
N GLU A 217 7.05 25.81 -23.46
CA GLU A 217 5.69 25.36 -23.11
C GLU A 217 5.38 25.72 -21.65
N ILE A 218 6.24 25.32 -20.71
CA ILE A 218 6.07 25.61 -19.28
C ILE A 218 6.06 27.12 -19.00
N ILE A 219 6.97 27.88 -19.61
CA ILE A 219 7.00 29.36 -19.45
C ILE A 219 5.70 29.97 -19.95
N ARG A 220 5.15 29.49 -21.08
CA ARG A 220 3.88 29.99 -21.61
C ARG A 220 2.72 29.67 -20.66
N GLU A 221 2.63 28.46 -20.14
CA GLU A 221 1.58 28.05 -19.20
C GLU A 221 1.61 28.91 -17.92
N ARG A 222 2.78 29.11 -17.32
CA ARG A 222 2.93 29.97 -16.15
C ARG A 222 2.52 31.44 -16.43
N ARG A 223 2.90 31.96 -17.61
CA ARG A 223 2.52 33.32 -18.02
C ARG A 223 1.00 33.47 -18.16
N GLN A 224 0.30 32.45 -18.68
CA GLN A 224 -1.16 32.48 -18.79
C GLN A 224 -1.83 32.60 -17.43
N ILE A 225 -1.35 31.89 -16.40
CA ILE A 225 -1.88 31.99 -15.03
C ILE A 225 -1.68 33.42 -14.49
N GLN A 226 -0.48 33.97 -14.66
CA GLN A 226 -0.18 35.35 -14.24
C GLN A 226 -1.07 36.41 -14.95
N GLN A 227 -1.33 36.22 -16.25
CA GLN A 227 -2.20 37.13 -17.01
C GLN A 227 -3.66 37.06 -16.58
N GLN A 228 -4.10 35.96 -16.01
CA GLN A 228 -5.45 35.80 -15.46
C GLN A 228 -5.59 36.38 -14.04
N MET A 229 -4.55 37.03 -13.52
CA MET A 229 -4.50 37.62 -12.17
C MET A 229 -4.81 36.57 -11.05
N ILE A 230 -4.53 35.31 -11.32
CA ILE A 230 -4.66 34.26 -10.32
C ILE A 230 -3.46 34.36 -9.35
N ASN A 231 -3.76 34.59 -8.08
CA ASN A 231 -2.76 34.55 -7.03
C ASN A 231 -2.56 33.09 -6.60
N VAL A 232 -1.30 32.63 -6.54
CA VAL A 232 -0.94 31.30 -6.07
C VAL A 232 -0.13 31.46 -4.80
N GLU A 233 -0.66 30.93 -3.72
CA GLU A 233 -0.03 30.93 -2.40
C GLU A 233 0.28 29.48 -1.99
N VAL A 234 1.46 29.26 -1.40
CA VAL A 234 1.86 27.98 -0.85
C VAL A 234 1.76 28.07 0.67
N LEU A 235 0.88 27.25 1.25
CA LEU A 235 0.67 27.17 2.68
C LEU A 235 1.33 25.92 3.22
N GLU A 236 2.10 26.05 4.31
CA GLU A 236 2.83 24.96 4.95
C GLU A 236 2.60 24.94 6.47
N GLY A 237 2.54 23.75 7.03
CA GLY A 237 2.46 23.53 8.49
C GLY A 237 1.29 24.26 9.13
N GLU A 238 1.57 25.13 10.10
CA GLU A 238 0.56 25.86 10.87
C GLU A 238 -0.21 26.93 10.06
N ALA A 239 0.28 27.32 8.89
CA ALA A 239 -0.44 28.21 7.98
C ALA A 239 -1.65 27.52 7.31
N ILE A 240 -1.73 26.19 7.35
CA ILE A 240 -2.86 25.42 6.84
C ILE A 240 -3.96 25.43 7.91
N LEU A 241 -5.00 26.22 7.68
CA LEU A 241 -6.15 26.34 8.58
C LEU A 241 -7.23 25.28 8.24
N VAL A 242 -8.13 25.03 9.19
CA VAL A 242 -9.26 24.11 9.00
C VAL A 242 -10.13 24.51 7.81
N GLU A 243 -10.31 25.80 7.56
CA GLU A 243 -11.04 26.32 6.41
C GLU A 243 -10.42 25.90 5.07
N HIS A 244 -9.08 25.86 4.98
CA HIS A 244 -8.39 25.39 3.77
C HIS A 244 -8.67 23.90 3.52
N ILE A 245 -8.68 23.10 4.60
CA ILE A 245 -8.99 21.64 4.52
C ILE A 245 -10.44 21.44 4.06
N ASN A 246 -11.38 22.19 4.62
CA ASN A 246 -12.78 22.10 4.23
C ASN A 246 -13.00 22.46 2.76
N TYR A 247 -12.30 23.50 2.29
CA TYR A 247 -12.36 23.95 0.89
C TYR A 247 -11.82 22.92 -0.11
N MET A 248 -10.87 22.08 0.33
CA MET A 248 -10.34 20.99 -0.51
C MET A 248 -11.29 19.78 -0.56
N TYR A 249 -12.21 19.69 0.40
CA TYR A 249 -13.15 18.56 0.52
C TYR A 249 -14.46 18.80 -0.25
N GLU A 250 -14.85 20.06 -0.48
CA GLU A 250 -15.99 20.48 -1.30
C GLU A 250 -15.70 20.35 -2.80
#